data_d8b83555cd2c6fddddbe6179333b7a6d
#
_entry.id   d8b83555cd2c6fddddbe6179333b7a6d
#
_cell.length_a   1.000
_cell.length_b   1.000
_cell.length_c   1.000
_cell.angle_alpha   90.00
_cell.angle_beta   90.00
_cell.angle_gamma   90.00
#
_symmetry.space_group_name_H-M   'P 1'
#
loop_
_entity.id
_entity.type
_entity.pdbx_description
1 polymer ?
#
loop_
_entity_poly.entity_id
_entity_poly.type
_entity_poly.pdbx_seq_one_letter_code
_entity_poly.pdbx_strand_id
1 'polypeptide(L)'
;MAPTNERHMNDTSSKAPASPAEPKGKRPPVLVDGVTLNGPTLDIREAESFLRDAMPIIMEEAVWKATDVKEKVCEWRSPEQLKDLLDLELREGGEAHPQILQRCRDAIRYSVKTGHPHFFNQLYAGMDPYSLVGRFITEAINPSLYTYEVAPVFLLTEEAVLKKMIEIIGWQEGGDGIFSPGGSVSNMYAVNVARYHHCPDVKELGLSALPRLVMFTSQECHYSVAKAASFLGIGTNNVYVIPSDKRGKMIPAEFEKQVQRAKYEGALPFMVNATAGTTVLGAFDPLEEIADICERHNLWMHVDACWGGGALMSKKHRYLLQGIHRANSVAWNPHKMLMAGLQCCAFMVRDKTNLLQRCHSAQASYLFQQDKFYDVSYDTGDKSIQCSRKPDAFKFWLMWKAIGTKGLEERVDRALAMARYLAEEIKKRDGFRLVMEPEYTNVCFWYIPPSLRDMADGPEFWKKVHAVSQSGHPLIYRTLSSPFL
;
A
#
# COMPACT_ATOMS: atom_id res chain seq x y z
N MET A 1 37.59 -15.82 54.77
CA MET A 1 38.71 -15.92 53.83
C MET A 1 38.09 -15.88 52.43
N ALA A 2 38.11 -14.72 51.77
CA ALA A 2 37.68 -14.52 50.40
C ALA A 2 38.91 -14.15 49.55
N PRO A 3 39.07 -14.66 48.34
CA PRO A 3 40.15 -14.22 47.47
C PRO A 3 39.66 -13.02 46.61
N THR A 4 40.48 -12.02 46.63
CA THR A 4 40.45 -10.81 45.80
C THR A 4 40.63 -11.13 44.31
N ASN A 5 39.77 -10.63 43.47
CA ASN A 5 39.85 -10.69 41.99
C ASN A 5 40.27 -9.33 41.47
N GLU A 6 41.50 -9.20 41.02
CA GLU A 6 42.02 -8.04 40.31
C GLU A 6 41.42 -7.99 38.89
N ARG A 7 40.81 -6.84 38.55
CA ARG A 7 40.35 -6.53 37.19
C ARG A 7 41.52 -5.98 36.39
N HIS A 8 41.97 -6.73 35.39
CA HIS A 8 42.81 -6.19 34.33
C HIS A 8 41.94 -5.30 33.41
N MET A 9 42.26 -4.02 33.36
CA MET A 9 41.78 -3.11 32.30
C MET A 9 42.49 -3.45 31.01
N ASN A 10 41.75 -3.95 30.03
CA ASN A 10 42.22 -4.03 28.65
C ASN A 10 41.99 -2.71 27.95
N ASP A 11 43.08 -2.09 27.59
CA ASP A 11 43.19 -0.90 26.77
C ASP A 11 42.77 -1.27 25.31
N THR A 12 41.57 -0.85 24.85
CA THR A 12 41.15 -1.01 23.48
C THR A 12 41.50 0.25 22.69
N SER A 13 42.75 0.34 22.24
CA SER A 13 43.13 1.29 21.21
C SER A 13 42.37 0.96 19.92
N SER A 14 41.46 1.84 19.51
CA SER A 14 40.75 1.77 18.25
C SER A 14 41.72 1.93 17.06
N LYS A 15 42.07 0.81 16.45
CA LYS A 15 42.72 0.85 15.11
C LYS A 15 41.67 1.23 14.09
N ALA A 16 41.91 2.32 13.37
CA ALA A 16 41.19 2.69 12.16
C ALA A 16 41.20 1.50 11.17
N PRO A 17 40.12 1.29 10.40
CA PRO A 17 40.09 0.22 9.41
C PRO A 17 41.19 0.45 8.37
N ALA A 18 42.00 -0.57 8.11
CA ALA A 18 43.05 -0.55 7.11
C ALA A 18 42.44 -0.32 5.73
N SER A 19 43.04 0.58 4.96
CA SER A 19 42.71 0.78 3.53
C SER A 19 42.80 -0.54 2.79
N PRO A 20 41.84 -0.85 1.88
CA PRO A 20 41.92 -2.07 1.09
C PRO A 20 43.21 -2.10 0.28
N ALA A 21 43.93 -3.21 0.37
CA ALA A 21 45.19 -3.44 -0.34
C ALA A 21 44.94 -3.33 -1.86
N GLU A 22 45.81 -2.62 -2.56
CA GLU A 22 45.80 -2.55 -4.03
C GLU A 22 45.85 -3.95 -4.63
N PRO A 23 45.02 -4.27 -5.64
CA PRO A 23 45.02 -5.57 -6.28
C PRO A 23 46.31 -5.75 -7.09
N LYS A 24 47.12 -6.72 -6.70
CA LYS A 24 48.35 -7.10 -7.41
C LYS A 24 47.99 -7.68 -8.78
N GLY A 25 48.50 -7.02 -9.85
CA GLY A 25 48.61 -7.56 -11.21
C GLY A 25 47.29 -7.57 -12.00
N LYS A 26 47.15 -6.69 -12.98
CA LYS A 26 46.07 -6.75 -13.97
C LYS A 26 46.18 -8.07 -14.76
N ARG A 27 45.17 -8.93 -14.64
CA ARG A 27 45.05 -10.12 -15.50
C ARG A 27 44.95 -9.66 -16.97
N PRO A 28 45.52 -10.39 -17.94
CA PRO A 28 45.41 -10.02 -19.36
C PRO A 28 43.91 -10.01 -19.75
N PRO A 29 43.51 -9.19 -20.69
CA PRO A 29 42.10 -9.14 -21.14
C PRO A 29 41.69 -10.49 -21.74
N VAL A 30 40.54 -10.99 -21.28
CA VAL A 30 39.88 -12.15 -21.86
C VAL A 30 38.87 -11.65 -22.88
N LEU A 31 39.09 -11.90 -24.16
CA LEU A 31 38.24 -11.48 -25.26
C LEU A 31 37.41 -12.69 -25.75
N VAL A 32 36.09 -12.50 -25.83
CA VAL A 32 35.17 -13.44 -26.48
C VAL A 32 34.30 -12.62 -27.42
N ASP A 33 34.23 -12.98 -28.66
CA ASP A 33 33.48 -12.28 -29.71
C ASP A 33 33.72 -10.75 -29.73
N GLY A 34 34.98 -10.34 -29.50
CA GLY A 34 35.36 -8.92 -29.44
C GLY A 34 35.02 -8.21 -28.13
N VAL A 35 34.40 -8.90 -27.15
CA VAL A 35 34.04 -8.36 -25.85
C VAL A 35 35.09 -8.73 -24.81
N THR A 36 35.58 -7.73 -24.06
CA THR A 36 36.48 -7.95 -22.92
C THR A 36 35.72 -8.40 -21.69
N LEU A 37 35.86 -9.68 -21.31
CA LEU A 37 35.10 -10.27 -20.19
C LEU A 37 35.66 -9.93 -18.81
N ASN A 38 36.93 -9.64 -18.68
CA ASN A 38 37.60 -9.34 -17.42
C ASN A 38 37.99 -7.86 -17.27
N GLY A 39 37.42 -6.98 -18.11
CA GLY A 39 37.46 -5.54 -17.91
C GLY A 39 36.43 -5.10 -16.87
N PRO A 40 36.62 -4.01 -16.13
CA PRO A 40 35.63 -3.43 -15.29
C PRO A 40 34.43 -3.00 -16.15
N THR A 41 33.27 -3.59 -15.96
CA THR A 41 31.99 -3.15 -16.57
C THR A 41 31.48 -1.86 -15.93
N LEU A 42 31.95 -1.57 -14.71
CA LEU A 42 31.70 -0.34 -13.95
C LEU A 42 32.98 0.01 -13.19
N ASP A 43 33.42 1.27 -13.25
CA ASP A 43 34.49 1.74 -12.35
C ASP A 43 33.88 1.91 -10.94
N ILE A 44 34.31 1.04 -10.04
CA ILE A 44 33.81 1.02 -8.64
C ILE A 44 34.05 2.36 -7.95
N ARG A 45 35.19 3.03 -8.23
CA ARG A 45 35.50 4.33 -7.63
C ARG A 45 34.58 5.43 -8.17
N GLU A 46 34.29 5.39 -9.45
CA GLU A 46 33.34 6.30 -10.09
C GLU A 46 31.92 6.11 -9.56
N ALA A 47 31.46 4.86 -9.44
CA ALA A 47 30.18 4.52 -8.86
C ALA A 47 30.08 4.94 -7.37
N GLU A 48 31.15 4.71 -6.60
CA GLU A 48 31.20 5.14 -5.18
C GLU A 48 31.14 6.67 -5.07
N SER A 49 31.87 7.40 -5.93
CA SER A 49 31.83 8.86 -5.98
C SER A 49 30.44 9.37 -6.30
N PHE A 50 29.78 8.80 -7.32
CA PHE A 50 28.42 9.18 -7.69
C PHE A 50 27.43 8.98 -6.55
N LEU A 51 27.46 7.82 -5.88
CA LEU A 51 26.58 7.54 -4.73
C LEU A 51 26.83 8.50 -3.57
N ARG A 52 28.10 8.82 -3.30
CA ARG A 52 28.51 9.76 -2.26
C ARG A 52 27.99 11.17 -2.51
N ASP A 53 27.94 11.60 -3.77
CA ASP A 53 27.44 12.91 -4.18
C ASP A 53 25.91 12.95 -4.27
N ALA A 54 25.26 11.84 -4.65
CA ALA A 54 23.80 11.74 -4.78
C ALA A 54 23.08 11.67 -3.43
N MET A 55 23.63 10.96 -2.44
CA MET A 55 22.97 10.77 -1.13
C MET A 55 22.69 12.08 -0.39
N PRO A 56 23.60 13.06 -0.31
CA PRO A 56 23.30 14.37 0.28
C PRO A 56 22.16 15.10 -0.43
N ILE A 57 22.06 15.01 -1.75
CA ILE A 57 20.96 15.63 -2.52
C ILE A 57 19.63 15.01 -2.11
N ILE A 58 19.56 13.68 -2.02
CA ILE A 58 18.35 12.97 -1.60
C ILE A 58 17.97 13.37 -0.17
N MET A 59 18.93 13.37 0.74
CA MET A 59 18.65 13.66 2.16
C MET A 59 18.25 15.12 2.35
N GLU A 60 18.94 16.06 1.74
CA GLU A 60 18.65 17.48 1.93
C GLU A 60 17.39 17.91 1.18
N GLU A 61 17.29 17.59 -0.11
CA GLU A 61 16.25 18.16 -0.96
C GLU A 61 14.96 17.34 -0.97
N ALA A 62 15.03 15.99 -0.96
CA ALA A 62 13.85 15.14 -0.98
C ALA A 62 13.34 14.74 0.41
N VAL A 63 14.19 14.74 1.45
CA VAL A 63 13.79 14.39 2.83
C VAL A 63 13.55 15.65 3.66
N TRP A 64 14.57 16.48 3.92
CA TRP A 64 14.46 17.57 4.88
C TRP A 64 13.70 18.78 4.32
N LYS A 65 14.08 19.29 3.16
CA LYS A 65 13.36 20.42 2.53
C LYS A 65 11.92 20.07 2.16
N ALA A 66 11.67 18.82 1.79
CA ALA A 66 10.32 18.37 1.42
C ALA A 66 9.31 18.42 2.58
N THR A 67 9.78 18.52 3.83
CA THR A 67 8.91 18.65 5.03
C THR A 67 8.90 20.06 5.62
N ASP A 68 9.65 21.00 5.06
CA ASP A 68 9.68 22.38 5.53
C ASP A 68 8.45 23.16 5.03
N VAL A 69 7.66 23.68 5.95
CA VAL A 69 6.45 24.49 5.67
C VAL A 69 6.72 25.73 4.82
N LYS A 70 7.97 26.23 4.81
CA LYS A 70 8.37 27.40 4.01
C LYS A 70 8.65 27.06 2.54
N GLU A 71 8.87 25.78 2.25
CA GLU A 71 9.05 25.30 0.90
C GLU A 71 7.72 25.13 0.16
N LYS A 72 7.78 24.99 -1.16
CA LYS A 72 6.58 24.70 -1.95
C LYS A 72 6.27 23.21 -1.94
N VAL A 73 4.99 22.85 -1.84
CA VAL A 73 4.53 21.46 -2.02
C VAL A 73 4.96 20.92 -3.38
N CYS A 74 4.88 21.77 -4.42
CA CYS A 74 5.27 21.42 -5.78
C CYS A 74 5.62 22.71 -6.56
N GLU A 75 6.68 22.69 -7.36
CA GLU A 75 6.89 23.66 -8.43
C GLU A 75 6.14 23.23 -9.67
N TRP A 76 4.83 23.44 -9.65
CA TRP A 76 3.95 23.00 -10.72
C TRP A 76 4.31 23.62 -12.07
N ARG A 77 4.32 22.79 -13.11
CA ARG A 77 4.44 23.15 -14.53
C ARG A 77 3.45 22.30 -15.34
N SER A 78 3.04 22.79 -16.50
CA SER A 78 2.25 21.96 -17.41
C SER A 78 3.10 20.81 -17.98
N PRO A 79 2.47 19.72 -18.46
CA PRO A 79 3.22 18.62 -19.07
C PRO A 79 4.12 19.09 -20.22
N GLU A 80 3.69 20.04 -21.03
CA GLU A 80 4.45 20.61 -22.15
C GLU A 80 5.67 21.36 -21.61
N GLN A 81 5.48 22.23 -20.62
CA GLN A 81 6.58 22.94 -19.97
C GLN A 81 7.60 22.01 -19.32
N LEU A 82 7.13 20.90 -18.71
CA LEU A 82 8.05 19.91 -18.14
C LEU A 82 8.83 19.17 -19.23
N LYS A 83 8.23 18.85 -20.37
CA LYS A 83 8.93 18.24 -21.51
C LYS A 83 10.02 19.15 -22.08
N ASP A 84 9.75 20.47 -22.09
CA ASP A 84 10.73 21.46 -22.55
C ASP A 84 11.88 21.68 -21.56
N LEU A 85 11.59 21.57 -20.23
CA LEU A 85 12.58 21.78 -19.16
C LEU A 85 13.41 20.55 -18.86
N LEU A 86 12.81 19.36 -18.98
CA LEU A 86 13.44 18.09 -18.69
C LEU A 86 13.89 17.45 -20.02
N ASP A 87 15.16 17.30 -20.19
CA ASP A 87 15.68 16.52 -21.32
C ASP A 87 15.39 15.02 -21.06
N LEU A 88 14.31 14.52 -21.66
CA LEU A 88 13.80 13.17 -21.47
C LEU A 88 14.24 12.20 -22.58
N GLU A 89 15.04 12.68 -23.54
CA GLU A 89 15.51 11.86 -24.64
C GLU A 89 16.55 10.83 -24.16
N LEU A 90 16.33 9.57 -24.55
CA LEU A 90 17.29 8.49 -24.30
C LEU A 90 18.24 8.37 -25.50
N ARG A 91 19.49 8.78 -25.29
CA ARG A 91 20.53 8.80 -26.33
C ARG A 91 21.40 7.55 -26.27
N GLU A 92 22.15 7.28 -27.35
CA GLU A 92 23.11 6.17 -27.40
C GLU A 92 24.30 6.38 -26.45
N GLY A 93 24.76 7.63 -26.29
CA GLY A 93 25.83 7.98 -25.36
C GLY A 93 25.28 8.33 -23.95
N GLY A 94 26.01 7.94 -22.90
CA GLY A 94 25.74 8.32 -21.53
C GLY A 94 26.06 9.79 -21.22
N GLU A 95 25.45 10.32 -20.15
CA GLU A 95 25.77 11.65 -19.61
C GLU A 95 26.78 11.56 -18.47
N ALA A 96 27.56 12.64 -18.28
CA ALA A 96 28.48 12.72 -17.16
C ALA A 96 27.76 12.84 -15.79
N HIS A 97 28.42 12.39 -14.71
CA HIS A 97 27.84 12.39 -13.36
C HIS A 97 27.23 13.73 -12.91
N PRO A 98 27.86 14.90 -13.13
CA PRO A 98 27.25 16.18 -12.75
C PRO A 98 25.90 16.43 -13.42
N GLN A 99 25.72 15.97 -14.67
CA GLN A 99 24.45 16.08 -15.39
C GLN A 99 23.41 15.15 -14.79
N ILE A 100 23.79 13.90 -14.48
CA ILE A 100 22.88 12.95 -13.81
C ILE A 100 22.47 13.46 -12.42
N LEU A 101 23.38 14.05 -11.64
CA LEU A 101 23.03 14.67 -10.35
C LEU A 101 22.08 15.85 -10.53
N GLN A 102 22.23 16.64 -11.62
CA GLN A 102 21.28 17.70 -11.93
C GLN A 102 19.90 17.12 -12.31
N ARG A 103 19.83 16.03 -13.08
CA ARG A 103 18.57 15.30 -13.35
C ARG A 103 17.89 14.88 -12.05
N CYS A 104 18.63 14.38 -11.05
CA CYS A 104 18.08 14.03 -9.73
C CYS A 104 17.45 15.25 -9.04
N ARG A 105 18.15 16.41 -9.05
CA ARG A 105 17.60 17.65 -8.47
C ARG A 105 16.35 18.11 -9.20
N ASP A 106 16.35 18.07 -10.51
CA ASP A 106 15.18 18.47 -11.30
C ASP A 106 13.98 17.54 -11.05
N ALA A 107 14.20 16.23 -10.94
CA ALA A 107 13.18 15.27 -10.57
C ALA A 107 12.58 15.58 -9.19
N ILE A 108 13.42 15.88 -8.19
CA ILE A 108 12.97 16.26 -6.84
C ILE A 108 12.21 17.60 -6.88
N ARG A 109 12.76 18.59 -7.58
CA ARG A 109 12.22 19.95 -7.65
C ARG A 109 10.80 19.98 -8.20
N TYR A 110 10.53 19.28 -9.31
CA TYR A 110 9.24 19.28 -9.98
C TYR A 110 8.29 18.19 -9.50
N SER A 111 8.71 17.34 -8.58
CA SER A 111 7.84 16.36 -7.93
C SER A 111 7.02 16.96 -6.79
N VAL A 112 5.85 16.36 -6.53
CA VAL A 112 5.02 16.69 -5.38
C VAL A 112 5.67 16.16 -4.10
N LYS A 113 5.87 17.04 -3.10
CA LYS A 113 6.42 16.67 -1.79
C LYS A 113 5.29 16.12 -0.92
N THR A 114 5.11 14.82 -0.92
CA THR A 114 4.02 14.17 -0.20
C THR A 114 4.16 14.22 1.34
N GLY A 115 5.36 14.48 1.84
CA GLY A 115 5.64 14.72 3.26
C GLY A 115 5.44 16.17 3.73
N HIS A 116 5.10 17.07 2.82
CA HIS A 116 4.91 18.48 3.14
C HIS A 116 3.66 18.69 4.01
N PRO A 117 3.71 19.56 5.06
CA PRO A 117 2.56 19.83 5.93
C PRO A 117 1.29 20.31 5.21
N HIS A 118 1.43 20.89 4.02
CA HIS A 118 0.30 21.33 3.17
C HIS A 118 -0.07 20.31 2.07
N PHE A 119 0.39 19.07 2.17
CA PHE A 119 -0.06 18.01 1.28
C PHE A 119 -1.31 17.33 1.85
N PHE A 120 -2.44 17.49 1.17
CA PHE A 120 -3.75 16.98 1.57
C PHE A 120 -4.39 16.16 0.46
N ASN A 121 -5.57 15.61 0.76
CA ASN A 121 -6.49 14.99 -0.20
C ASN A 121 -5.99 13.68 -0.83
N GLN A 122 -5.05 12.99 -0.17
CA GLN A 122 -4.62 11.65 -0.56
C GLN A 122 -4.72 10.71 0.64
N LEU A 123 -4.89 9.41 0.37
CA LEU A 123 -4.96 8.39 1.43
C LEU A 123 -3.56 7.91 1.87
N TYR A 124 -2.52 8.51 1.36
CA TYR A 124 -1.13 8.29 1.76
C TYR A 124 -0.44 9.65 1.88
N ALA A 125 0.55 9.75 2.72
CA ALA A 125 1.34 10.98 2.87
C ALA A 125 2.71 10.66 3.46
N GLY A 126 3.69 11.44 3.03
CA GLY A 126 4.99 11.49 3.64
C GLY A 126 5.77 10.20 3.59
N MET A 127 6.75 10.17 4.45
CA MET A 127 7.75 9.14 4.54
C MET A 127 8.12 8.94 6.01
N ASP A 128 8.00 7.71 6.48
CA ASP A 128 8.56 7.32 7.77
C ASP A 128 10.07 7.05 7.62
N PRO A 129 10.95 7.63 8.46
CA PRO A 129 12.39 7.51 8.30
C PRO A 129 12.89 6.06 8.44
N TYR A 130 12.29 5.25 9.32
CA TYR A 130 12.67 3.83 9.48
C TYR A 130 12.22 3.01 8.26
N SER A 131 11.03 3.30 7.74
CA SER A 131 10.53 2.70 6.51
C SER A 131 11.41 3.06 5.31
N LEU A 132 11.91 4.30 5.23
CA LEU A 132 12.82 4.74 4.18
C LEU A 132 14.15 3.97 4.22
N VAL A 133 14.76 3.85 5.41
CA VAL A 133 15.99 3.07 5.58
C VAL A 133 15.78 1.61 5.19
N GLY A 134 14.64 1.02 5.60
CA GLY A 134 14.27 -0.34 5.17
C GLY A 134 14.21 -0.46 3.64
N ARG A 135 13.70 0.57 2.95
CA ARG A 135 13.67 0.60 1.49
C ARG A 135 15.06 0.74 0.87
N PHE A 136 15.93 1.57 1.42
CA PHE A 136 17.32 1.68 0.95
C PHE A 136 18.05 0.34 1.03
N ILE A 137 17.89 -0.39 2.13
CA ILE A 137 18.47 -1.72 2.31
C ILE A 137 17.94 -2.69 1.23
N THR A 138 16.63 -2.71 1.01
CA THR A 138 16.01 -3.64 0.04
C THR A 138 16.35 -3.29 -1.41
N GLU A 139 16.50 -2.02 -1.75
CA GLU A 139 16.96 -1.63 -3.09
C GLU A 139 18.46 -1.94 -3.30
N ALA A 140 19.29 -1.76 -2.27
CA ALA A 140 20.74 -2.05 -2.36
C ALA A 140 21.04 -3.55 -2.46
N ILE A 141 20.31 -4.40 -1.71
CA ILE A 141 20.49 -5.87 -1.77
C ILE A 141 19.79 -6.47 -3.00
N ASN A 142 18.71 -5.82 -3.47
CA ASN A 142 17.90 -6.23 -4.62
C ASN A 142 17.43 -7.71 -4.59
N PRO A 143 16.79 -8.18 -3.49
CA PRO A 143 16.33 -9.56 -3.38
C PRO A 143 14.98 -9.77 -4.05
N SER A 144 14.66 -11.03 -4.36
CA SER A 144 13.32 -11.44 -4.82
C SER A 144 12.75 -12.53 -3.92
N LEU A 145 11.52 -12.33 -3.43
CA LEU A 145 10.87 -13.19 -2.45
C LEU A 145 10.16 -14.39 -3.08
N TYR A 146 10.86 -15.24 -3.84
CA TYR A 146 10.28 -16.48 -4.34
C TYR A 146 10.77 -17.71 -3.57
N THR A 147 12.06 -17.78 -3.18
CA THR A 147 12.61 -18.88 -2.37
C THR A 147 13.42 -18.36 -1.19
N TYR A 148 13.51 -19.19 -0.13
CA TYR A 148 14.24 -18.87 1.08
C TYR A 148 15.75 -18.72 0.81
N GLU A 149 16.34 -19.51 -0.09
CA GLU A 149 17.78 -19.45 -0.40
C GLU A 149 18.23 -18.09 -0.94
N VAL A 150 17.37 -17.34 -1.63
CA VAL A 150 17.72 -16.03 -2.20
C VAL A 150 17.25 -14.84 -1.35
N ALA A 151 16.31 -15.05 -0.43
CA ALA A 151 15.73 -13.98 0.39
C ALA A 151 15.43 -14.39 1.84
N PRO A 152 16.35 -15.04 2.56
CA PRO A 152 16.04 -15.67 3.85
C PRO A 152 15.49 -14.68 4.87
N VAL A 153 16.17 -13.58 5.13
CA VAL A 153 15.76 -12.56 6.12
C VAL A 153 14.43 -11.92 5.75
N PHE A 154 14.21 -11.67 4.47
CA PHE A 154 13.03 -10.95 3.99
C PHE A 154 11.78 -11.82 4.03
N LEU A 155 11.89 -13.12 3.79
CA LEU A 155 10.77 -14.06 3.93
C LEU A 155 10.39 -14.24 5.40
N LEU A 156 11.35 -14.37 6.31
CA LEU A 156 11.07 -14.46 7.74
C LEU A 156 10.45 -13.17 8.30
N THR A 157 10.87 -12.01 7.80
CA THR A 157 10.24 -10.74 8.22
C THR A 157 8.84 -10.57 7.65
N GLU A 158 8.57 -11.04 6.43
CA GLU A 158 7.21 -11.07 5.86
C GLU A 158 6.30 -11.97 6.71
N GLU A 159 6.73 -13.18 7.03
CA GLU A 159 5.99 -14.11 7.89
C GLU A 159 5.68 -13.49 9.26
N ALA A 160 6.68 -12.89 9.92
CA ALA A 160 6.49 -12.27 11.22
C ALA A 160 5.47 -11.12 11.20
N VAL A 161 5.50 -10.28 10.16
CA VAL A 161 4.55 -9.18 9.98
C VAL A 161 3.15 -9.72 9.71
N LEU A 162 3.00 -10.67 8.78
CA LEU A 162 1.71 -11.28 8.47
C LEU A 162 1.09 -11.95 9.69
N LYS A 163 1.87 -12.73 10.43
CA LYS A 163 1.43 -13.37 11.68
C LYS A 163 0.89 -12.33 12.67
N LYS A 164 1.61 -11.21 12.85
CA LYS A 164 1.15 -10.14 13.76
C LYS A 164 -0.09 -9.41 13.25
N MET A 165 -0.22 -9.18 11.95
CA MET A 165 -1.42 -8.59 11.36
C MET A 165 -2.64 -9.52 11.49
N ILE A 166 -2.47 -10.83 11.29
CA ILE A 166 -3.49 -11.87 11.46
C ILE A 166 -3.97 -11.92 12.91
N GLU A 167 -3.06 -11.86 13.89
CA GLU A 167 -3.40 -11.77 15.31
C GLU A 167 -4.25 -10.53 15.62
N ILE A 168 -3.91 -9.38 15.04
CA ILE A 168 -4.64 -8.11 15.25
C ILE A 168 -6.03 -8.15 14.62
N ILE A 169 -6.23 -8.81 13.49
CA ILE A 169 -7.54 -9.07 12.88
C ILE A 169 -8.42 -9.92 13.83
N GLY A 170 -7.80 -10.75 14.67
CA GLY A 170 -8.51 -11.60 15.64
C GLY A 170 -8.74 -13.03 15.16
N TRP A 171 -8.00 -13.51 14.17
CA TRP A 171 -8.04 -14.91 13.74
C TRP A 171 -7.21 -15.79 14.69
N GLN A 172 -7.87 -16.27 15.75
CA GLN A 172 -7.20 -17.02 16.83
C GLN A 172 -6.56 -18.33 16.34
N GLU A 173 -7.20 -18.99 15.41
CA GLU A 173 -6.64 -20.20 14.79
C GLU A 173 -5.49 -19.92 13.81
N GLY A 174 -5.24 -18.63 13.51
CA GLY A 174 -4.26 -18.17 12.55
C GLY A 174 -4.81 -18.07 11.13
N GLY A 175 -3.92 -17.95 10.18
CA GLY A 175 -4.23 -17.77 8.77
C GLY A 175 -2.96 -17.80 7.94
N ASP A 176 -3.09 -17.49 6.66
CA ASP A 176 -2.00 -17.34 5.71
C ASP A 176 -2.07 -15.96 5.04
N GLY A 177 -1.03 -15.56 4.32
CA GLY A 177 -1.05 -14.29 3.62
C GLY A 177 0.18 -14.07 2.75
N ILE A 178 0.13 -12.94 2.03
CA ILE A 178 1.21 -12.50 1.17
C ILE A 178 1.19 -10.98 1.03
N PHE A 179 2.35 -10.35 0.89
CA PHE A 179 2.42 -8.96 0.45
C PHE A 179 2.28 -8.86 -1.07
N SER A 180 1.47 -7.91 -1.53
CA SER A 180 1.11 -7.70 -2.93
C SER A 180 1.45 -6.29 -3.41
N PRO A 181 1.55 -6.06 -4.73
CA PRO A 181 1.88 -4.75 -5.30
C PRO A 181 0.65 -3.81 -5.34
N GLY A 182 0.06 -3.53 -4.17
CA GLY A 182 -1.05 -2.58 -4.01
C GLY A 182 -2.40 -3.23 -3.76
N GLY A 183 -3.32 -2.48 -3.13
CA GLY A 183 -4.64 -2.96 -2.73
C GLY A 183 -5.50 -3.48 -3.89
N SER A 184 -5.33 -2.94 -5.09
CA SER A 184 -6.05 -3.46 -6.27
C SER A 184 -5.66 -4.90 -6.59
N VAL A 185 -4.39 -5.26 -6.41
CA VAL A 185 -3.92 -6.65 -6.59
C VAL A 185 -4.36 -7.51 -5.41
N SER A 186 -4.37 -6.99 -4.18
CA SER A 186 -4.95 -7.68 -3.03
C SER A 186 -6.42 -8.06 -3.27
N ASN A 187 -7.22 -7.13 -3.82
CA ASN A 187 -8.62 -7.41 -4.15
C ASN A 187 -8.75 -8.43 -5.31
N MET A 188 -7.81 -8.43 -6.28
CA MET A 188 -7.76 -9.50 -7.30
C MET A 188 -7.44 -10.87 -6.68
N TYR A 189 -6.49 -10.94 -5.76
CA TYR A 189 -6.22 -12.17 -4.99
C TYR A 189 -7.49 -12.65 -4.28
N ALA A 190 -8.23 -11.75 -3.62
CA ALA A 190 -9.46 -12.09 -2.93
C ALA A 190 -10.50 -12.73 -3.84
N VAL A 191 -10.75 -12.11 -5.00
CA VAL A 191 -11.71 -12.65 -6.00
C VAL A 191 -11.24 -13.99 -6.55
N ASN A 192 -9.94 -14.12 -6.85
CA ASN A 192 -9.38 -15.37 -7.37
C ASN A 192 -9.46 -16.51 -6.37
N VAL A 193 -9.09 -16.25 -5.12
CA VAL A 193 -9.10 -17.26 -4.04
C VAL A 193 -10.54 -17.65 -3.68
N ALA A 194 -11.47 -16.68 -3.59
CA ALA A 194 -12.88 -16.96 -3.34
C ALA A 194 -13.50 -17.82 -4.44
N ARG A 195 -13.22 -17.48 -5.70
CA ARG A 195 -13.66 -18.27 -6.86
C ARG A 195 -13.09 -19.70 -6.83
N TYR A 196 -11.79 -19.85 -6.57
CA TYR A 196 -11.14 -21.14 -6.46
C TYR A 196 -11.67 -21.96 -5.28
N HIS A 197 -11.95 -21.30 -4.15
CA HIS A 197 -12.54 -21.98 -2.98
C HIS A 197 -13.90 -22.61 -3.28
N HIS A 198 -14.77 -21.88 -4.00
CA HIS A 198 -16.11 -22.37 -4.37
C HIS A 198 -16.09 -23.36 -5.55
N CYS A 199 -15.19 -23.17 -6.48
CA CYS A 199 -15.10 -23.92 -7.73
C CYS A 199 -13.63 -24.22 -8.05
N PRO A 200 -12.99 -25.21 -7.39
CA PRO A 200 -11.57 -25.53 -7.60
C PRO A 200 -11.22 -25.87 -9.05
N ASP A 201 -12.14 -26.51 -9.76
CA ASP A 201 -11.97 -26.92 -11.16
C ASP A 201 -11.74 -25.74 -12.11
N VAL A 202 -12.02 -24.51 -11.67
CA VAL A 202 -11.75 -23.29 -12.45
C VAL A 202 -10.28 -23.16 -12.84
N LYS A 203 -9.38 -23.71 -12.04
CA LYS A 203 -7.93 -23.65 -12.27
C LYS A 203 -7.54 -24.41 -13.54
N GLU A 204 -8.17 -25.54 -13.79
CA GLU A 204 -7.85 -26.42 -14.91
C GLU A 204 -8.82 -26.24 -16.08
N LEU A 205 -10.12 -26.12 -15.80
CA LEU A 205 -11.17 -26.11 -16.83
C LEU A 205 -11.59 -24.69 -17.26
N GLY A 206 -11.19 -23.66 -16.52
CA GLY A 206 -11.57 -22.27 -16.81
C GLY A 206 -13.04 -21.97 -16.46
N LEU A 207 -13.48 -20.74 -16.74
CA LEU A 207 -14.82 -20.24 -16.38
C LEU A 207 -15.95 -20.86 -17.22
N SER A 208 -15.68 -21.33 -18.41
CA SER A 208 -16.69 -21.90 -19.30
C SER A 208 -17.29 -23.22 -18.77
N ALA A 209 -16.60 -23.88 -17.84
CA ALA A 209 -17.07 -25.09 -17.19
C ALA A 209 -17.91 -24.82 -15.93
N LEU A 210 -18.07 -23.57 -15.55
CA LEU A 210 -18.75 -23.16 -14.30
C LEU A 210 -20.11 -22.52 -14.59
N PRO A 211 -21.03 -22.56 -13.59
CA PRO A 211 -22.21 -21.73 -13.64
C PRO A 211 -21.84 -20.25 -13.64
N ARG A 212 -22.78 -19.39 -14.03
CA ARG A 212 -22.60 -17.95 -13.96
C ARG A 212 -22.29 -17.51 -12.53
N LEU A 213 -21.06 -17.07 -12.29
CA LEU A 213 -20.61 -16.58 -10.96
C LEU A 213 -21.06 -15.13 -10.76
N VAL A 214 -21.58 -14.82 -9.57
CA VAL A 214 -21.98 -13.47 -9.17
C VAL A 214 -21.29 -13.10 -7.86
N MET A 215 -20.76 -11.89 -7.81
CA MET A 215 -20.18 -11.28 -6.61
C MET A 215 -20.89 -9.98 -6.24
N PHE A 216 -20.78 -9.57 -4.99
CA PHE A 216 -21.45 -8.41 -4.44
C PHE A 216 -20.47 -7.40 -3.89
N THR A 217 -20.82 -6.11 -3.96
CA THR A 217 -20.02 -5.04 -3.37
C THR A 217 -20.89 -3.81 -3.08
N SER A 218 -20.42 -2.94 -2.17
CA SER A 218 -21.09 -1.67 -1.88
C SER A 218 -20.98 -0.70 -3.06
N GLN A 219 -21.95 0.19 -3.21
CA GLN A 219 -21.91 1.33 -4.12
C GLN A 219 -20.67 2.21 -3.90
N GLU A 220 -20.20 2.31 -2.67
CA GLU A 220 -19.03 3.12 -2.30
C GLU A 220 -17.70 2.32 -2.33
N CYS A 221 -17.70 1.13 -2.89
CA CYS A 221 -16.50 0.31 -2.99
C CYS A 221 -15.43 0.93 -3.89
N HIS A 222 -14.21 0.47 -3.72
CA HIS A 222 -13.11 0.87 -4.59
C HIS A 222 -13.28 0.24 -5.99
N TYR A 223 -13.00 1.01 -7.04
CA TYR A 223 -13.13 0.59 -8.45
C TYR A 223 -12.34 -0.68 -8.81
N SER A 224 -11.36 -1.06 -8.01
CA SER A 224 -10.56 -2.28 -8.20
C SER A 224 -11.40 -3.57 -8.17
N VAL A 225 -12.56 -3.56 -7.51
CA VAL A 225 -13.47 -4.71 -7.46
C VAL A 225 -14.02 -5.03 -8.85
N ALA A 226 -14.51 -4.02 -9.55
CA ALA A 226 -14.99 -4.18 -10.93
C ALA A 226 -13.84 -4.56 -11.89
N LYS A 227 -12.64 -3.96 -11.69
CA LYS A 227 -11.45 -4.34 -12.47
C LYS A 227 -11.05 -5.79 -12.24
N ALA A 228 -11.09 -6.28 -10.99
CA ALA A 228 -10.79 -7.66 -10.67
C ALA A 228 -11.77 -8.63 -11.34
N ALA A 229 -13.06 -8.32 -11.32
CA ALA A 229 -14.09 -9.12 -12.01
C ALA A 229 -13.86 -9.17 -13.53
N SER A 230 -13.52 -8.03 -14.13
CA SER A 230 -13.17 -7.97 -15.56
C SER A 230 -11.92 -8.78 -15.88
N PHE A 231 -10.83 -8.55 -15.14
CA PHE A 231 -9.53 -9.20 -15.35
C PHE A 231 -9.60 -10.72 -15.20
N LEU A 232 -10.37 -11.20 -14.21
CA LEU A 232 -10.53 -12.63 -13.93
C LEU A 232 -11.63 -13.30 -14.77
N GLY A 233 -12.22 -12.59 -15.74
CA GLY A 233 -13.19 -13.14 -16.67
C GLY A 233 -14.62 -13.34 -16.11
N ILE A 234 -14.88 -12.90 -14.88
CA ILE A 234 -16.23 -12.96 -14.27
C ILE A 234 -17.19 -12.01 -15.01
N GLY A 235 -16.67 -10.87 -15.46
CA GLY A 235 -17.42 -9.81 -16.12
C GLY A 235 -18.07 -8.83 -15.14
N THR A 236 -18.04 -7.54 -15.51
CA THR A 236 -18.55 -6.46 -14.65
C THR A 236 -20.07 -6.52 -14.43
N ASN A 237 -20.83 -7.07 -15.36
CA ASN A 237 -22.27 -7.26 -15.21
C ASN A 237 -22.63 -8.29 -14.14
N ASN A 238 -21.68 -9.12 -13.71
CA ASN A 238 -21.84 -10.09 -12.62
C ASN A 238 -21.35 -9.56 -11.25
N VAL A 239 -21.01 -8.28 -11.20
CA VAL A 239 -20.77 -7.54 -9.96
C VAL A 239 -22.06 -6.82 -9.57
N TYR A 240 -22.78 -7.34 -8.60
CA TYR A 240 -24.02 -6.74 -8.11
C TYR A 240 -23.69 -5.67 -7.09
N VAL A 241 -23.97 -4.43 -7.45
CA VAL A 241 -23.72 -3.25 -6.62
C VAL A 241 -24.88 -3.07 -5.65
N ILE A 242 -24.57 -3.10 -4.36
CA ILE A 242 -25.54 -2.93 -3.27
C ILE A 242 -25.65 -1.45 -2.91
N PRO A 243 -26.86 -0.90 -2.82
CA PRO A 243 -27.06 0.47 -2.38
C PRO A 243 -26.45 0.76 -1.01
N SER A 244 -26.01 2.00 -0.84
CA SER A 244 -25.50 2.52 0.43
C SER A 244 -26.55 3.38 1.14
N ASP A 245 -26.45 3.45 2.46
CA ASP A 245 -27.21 4.40 3.27
C ASP A 245 -26.67 5.84 3.12
N LYS A 246 -27.25 6.80 3.85
CA LYS A 246 -26.84 8.20 3.85
C LYS A 246 -25.42 8.43 4.38
N ARG A 247 -24.84 7.44 5.05
CA ARG A 247 -23.46 7.48 5.56
C ARG A 247 -22.47 6.75 4.64
N GLY A 248 -22.93 6.23 3.51
CA GLY A 248 -22.10 5.50 2.54
C GLY A 248 -21.80 4.06 2.94
N LYS A 249 -22.63 3.45 3.82
CA LYS A 249 -22.47 2.06 4.25
C LYS A 249 -23.40 1.14 3.47
N MET A 250 -22.93 -0.04 3.11
CA MET A 250 -23.75 -1.08 2.49
C MET A 250 -25.01 -1.36 3.33
N ILE A 251 -26.18 -1.46 2.68
CA ILE A 251 -27.43 -1.80 3.33
C ILE A 251 -27.59 -3.34 3.34
N PRO A 252 -27.48 -4.03 4.52
CA PRO A 252 -27.50 -5.49 4.59
C PRO A 252 -28.77 -6.12 4.02
N ALA A 253 -29.93 -5.52 4.25
CA ALA A 253 -31.19 -6.03 3.72
C ALA A 253 -31.23 -6.04 2.18
N GLU A 254 -30.65 -5.02 1.53
CA GLU A 254 -30.53 -4.98 0.08
C GLU A 254 -29.47 -5.98 -0.42
N PHE A 255 -28.40 -6.22 0.36
CA PHE A 255 -27.43 -7.26 0.04
C PHE A 255 -28.10 -8.64 0.02
N GLU A 256 -28.82 -9.02 1.07
CA GLU A 256 -29.52 -10.31 1.12
C GLU A 256 -30.52 -10.47 -0.01
N LYS A 257 -31.29 -9.43 -0.33
CA LYS A 257 -32.22 -9.40 -1.46
C LYS A 257 -31.51 -9.67 -2.80
N GLN A 258 -30.33 -9.08 -3.03
CA GLN A 258 -29.57 -9.30 -4.25
C GLN A 258 -28.97 -10.72 -4.30
N VAL A 259 -28.60 -11.31 -3.16
CA VAL A 259 -28.18 -12.72 -3.10
C VAL A 259 -29.32 -13.65 -3.52
N GLN A 260 -30.53 -13.41 -3.01
CA GLN A 260 -31.71 -14.19 -3.37
C GLN A 260 -32.06 -14.02 -4.85
N ARG A 261 -31.97 -12.79 -5.38
CA ARG A 261 -32.14 -12.50 -6.79
C ARG A 261 -31.15 -13.29 -7.67
N ALA A 262 -29.85 -13.28 -7.34
CA ALA A 262 -28.84 -14.00 -8.10
C ALA A 262 -29.13 -15.51 -8.14
N LYS A 263 -29.55 -16.10 -7.02
CA LYS A 263 -29.98 -17.51 -6.94
C LYS A 263 -31.23 -17.78 -7.79
N TYR A 264 -32.22 -16.90 -7.75
CA TYR A 264 -33.42 -17.01 -8.58
C TYR A 264 -33.11 -16.96 -10.08
N GLU A 265 -32.13 -16.15 -10.48
CA GLU A 265 -31.61 -16.06 -11.85
C GLU A 265 -30.74 -17.26 -12.28
N GLY A 266 -30.57 -18.28 -11.41
CA GLY A 266 -29.76 -19.46 -11.69
C GLY A 266 -28.25 -19.21 -11.65
N ALA A 267 -27.81 -18.07 -11.08
CA ALA A 267 -26.40 -17.78 -10.87
C ALA A 267 -25.88 -18.40 -9.56
N LEU A 268 -24.57 -18.55 -9.47
CA LEU A 268 -23.88 -18.95 -8.24
C LEU A 268 -23.30 -17.72 -7.56
N PRO A 269 -23.93 -17.20 -6.49
CA PRO A 269 -23.33 -16.23 -5.60
C PRO A 269 -22.12 -16.85 -4.91
N PHE A 270 -20.94 -16.21 -4.95
CA PHE A 270 -19.75 -16.79 -4.35
C PHE A 270 -19.02 -15.88 -3.36
N MET A 271 -19.08 -14.57 -3.48
CA MET A 271 -18.43 -13.67 -2.54
C MET A 271 -19.10 -12.31 -2.42
N VAL A 272 -18.85 -11.64 -1.29
CA VAL A 272 -19.05 -10.20 -1.11
C VAL A 272 -17.73 -9.53 -0.80
N ASN A 273 -17.54 -8.32 -1.36
CA ASN A 273 -16.51 -7.38 -0.94
C ASN A 273 -17.15 -6.31 -0.06
N ALA A 274 -16.94 -6.40 1.24
CA ALA A 274 -17.29 -5.37 2.20
C ALA A 274 -16.14 -4.38 2.36
N THR A 275 -16.44 -3.10 2.51
CA THR A 275 -15.41 -2.05 2.59
C THR A 275 -15.32 -1.52 4.02
N ALA A 276 -14.13 -1.59 4.60
CA ALA A 276 -13.81 -0.96 5.89
C ALA A 276 -12.97 0.29 5.63
N GLY A 277 -13.63 1.44 5.61
CA GLY A 277 -13.06 2.73 5.22
C GLY A 277 -13.14 2.98 3.72
N THR A 278 -14.27 3.51 3.24
CA THR A 278 -14.44 3.88 1.82
C THR A 278 -13.50 5.02 1.44
N THR A 279 -13.11 5.08 0.17
CA THR A 279 -12.10 6.04 -0.31
C THR A 279 -12.53 7.50 -0.11
N VAL A 280 -13.80 7.82 -0.33
CA VAL A 280 -14.31 9.20 -0.27
C VAL A 280 -14.77 9.55 1.14
N LEU A 281 -15.68 8.77 1.70
CA LEU A 281 -16.36 9.10 2.95
C LEU A 281 -15.67 8.53 4.19
N GLY A 282 -14.77 7.56 4.04
CA GLY A 282 -14.19 6.84 5.16
C GLY A 282 -15.23 6.00 5.93
N ALA A 283 -16.31 5.58 5.26
CA ALA A 283 -17.39 4.80 5.85
C ALA A 283 -17.00 3.33 6.03
N PHE A 284 -17.56 2.69 7.05
CA PHE A 284 -17.34 1.28 7.36
C PHE A 284 -18.64 0.49 7.19
N ASP A 285 -18.62 -0.48 6.29
CA ASP A 285 -19.74 -1.38 6.10
C ASP A 285 -20.05 -2.19 7.39
N PRO A 286 -21.31 -2.55 7.65
CA PRO A 286 -21.71 -3.29 8.87
C PRO A 286 -21.29 -4.76 8.77
N LEU A 287 -20.03 -5.04 9.16
CA LEU A 287 -19.39 -6.33 8.92
C LEU A 287 -20.06 -7.51 9.63
N GLU A 288 -20.65 -7.29 10.83
CA GLU A 288 -21.37 -8.36 11.55
C GLU A 288 -22.60 -8.83 10.78
N GLU A 289 -23.45 -7.91 10.35
CA GLU A 289 -24.68 -8.22 9.61
C GLU A 289 -24.35 -8.82 8.23
N ILE A 290 -23.29 -8.35 7.59
CA ILE A 290 -22.81 -8.90 6.31
C ILE A 290 -22.30 -10.33 6.53
N ALA A 291 -21.56 -10.59 7.62
CA ALA A 291 -21.08 -11.93 7.96
C ALA A 291 -22.24 -12.91 8.21
N ASP A 292 -23.32 -12.48 8.90
CA ASP A 292 -24.51 -13.30 9.11
C ASP A 292 -25.15 -13.74 7.78
N ILE A 293 -25.21 -12.83 6.81
CA ILE A 293 -25.72 -13.14 5.47
C ILE A 293 -24.79 -14.12 4.74
N CYS A 294 -23.48 -13.88 4.84
CA CYS A 294 -22.48 -14.77 4.24
C CYS A 294 -22.57 -16.20 4.77
N GLU A 295 -22.70 -16.36 6.07
CA GLU A 295 -22.86 -17.68 6.72
C GLU A 295 -24.14 -18.38 6.27
N ARG A 296 -25.29 -17.67 6.24
CA ARG A 296 -26.57 -18.25 5.77
C ARG A 296 -26.52 -18.69 4.30
N HIS A 297 -25.76 -18.00 3.48
CA HIS A 297 -25.74 -18.23 2.03
C HIS A 297 -24.48 -18.90 1.52
N ASN A 298 -23.55 -19.29 2.40
CA ASN A 298 -22.24 -19.87 2.07
C ASN A 298 -21.46 -18.99 1.11
N LEU A 299 -21.31 -17.71 1.43
CA LEU A 299 -20.54 -16.73 0.63
C LEU A 299 -19.17 -16.48 1.28
N TRP A 300 -18.16 -16.28 0.43
CA TRP A 300 -16.89 -15.78 0.87
C TRP A 300 -16.99 -14.30 1.23
N MET A 301 -16.67 -13.95 2.48
CA MET A 301 -16.60 -12.56 2.91
C MET A 301 -15.16 -12.05 2.79
N HIS A 302 -14.93 -11.14 1.86
CA HIS A 302 -13.70 -10.37 1.77
C HIS A 302 -13.92 -8.98 2.36
N VAL A 303 -13.00 -8.52 3.22
CA VAL A 303 -13.00 -7.15 3.73
C VAL A 303 -11.86 -6.35 3.10
N ASP A 304 -12.22 -5.39 2.26
CA ASP A 304 -11.30 -4.36 1.80
C ASP A 304 -11.07 -3.34 2.93
N ALA A 305 -10.09 -3.61 3.76
CA ALA A 305 -9.61 -2.75 4.84
C ALA A 305 -8.34 -1.99 4.43
N CYS A 306 -8.11 -1.81 3.12
CA CYS A 306 -6.93 -1.11 2.60
C CYS A 306 -6.74 0.26 3.24
N TRP A 307 -7.82 0.99 3.50
CA TRP A 307 -7.79 2.28 4.17
C TRP A 307 -8.07 2.14 5.68
N GLY A 308 -9.20 1.60 6.05
CA GLY A 308 -9.67 1.56 7.44
C GLY A 308 -8.94 0.55 8.33
N GLY A 309 -8.19 -0.40 7.77
CA GLY A 309 -7.45 -1.41 8.55
C GLY A 309 -6.49 -0.81 9.58
N GLY A 310 -6.00 0.43 9.33
CA GLY A 310 -5.19 1.15 10.31
C GLY A 310 -5.88 1.32 11.66
N ALA A 311 -7.20 1.44 11.71
CA ALA A 311 -7.96 1.58 12.96
C ALA A 311 -7.85 0.34 13.88
N LEU A 312 -7.50 -0.84 13.36
CA LEU A 312 -7.23 -2.03 14.17
C LEU A 312 -6.08 -1.85 15.14
N MET A 313 -5.13 -0.95 14.84
CA MET A 313 -4.01 -0.64 15.72
C MET A 313 -4.44 0.16 16.97
N SER A 314 -5.60 0.84 16.91
CA SER A 314 -6.09 1.69 18.00
C SER A 314 -7.10 0.95 18.87
N LYS A 315 -6.86 0.87 20.17
CA LYS A 315 -7.82 0.34 21.15
C LYS A 315 -9.11 1.18 21.19
N LYS A 316 -9.02 2.49 20.91
CA LYS A 316 -10.17 3.40 20.92
C LYS A 316 -11.03 3.28 19.68
N HIS A 317 -10.44 2.92 18.53
CA HIS A 317 -11.11 3.02 17.24
C HIS A 317 -11.30 1.69 16.50
N ARG A 318 -10.73 0.57 17.03
CA ARG A 318 -10.89 -0.75 16.42
C ARG A 318 -12.33 -1.24 16.33
N TYR A 319 -13.25 -0.65 17.12
CA TYR A 319 -14.68 -0.94 17.04
C TYR A 319 -15.28 -0.68 15.65
N LEU A 320 -14.66 0.22 14.87
CA LEU A 320 -15.06 0.51 13.48
C LEU A 320 -14.99 -0.73 12.56
N LEU A 321 -14.17 -1.71 12.93
CA LEU A 321 -14.03 -2.97 12.20
C LEU A 321 -14.62 -4.15 12.98
N GLN A 322 -15.61 -3.91 13.84
CA GLN A 322 -16.29 -4.99 14.54
C GLN A 322 -16.84 -5.99 13.52
N GLY A 323 -16.60 -7.30 13.73
CA GLY A 323 -16.97 -8.35 12.78
C GLY A 323 -15.87 -8.75 11.79
N ILE A 324 -14.75 -8.01 11.68
CA ILE A 324 -13.67 -8.34 10.73
C ILE A 324 -13.06 -9.74 10.96
N HIS A 325 -13.07 -10.23 12.20
CA HIS A 325 -12.57 -11.56 12.54
C HIS A 325 -13.38 -12.70 11.89
N ARG A 326 -14.61 -12.41 11.43
CA ARG A 326 -15.47 -13.36 10.70
C ARG A 326 -15.15 -13.43 9.21
N ALA A 327 -14.38 -12.47 8.68
CA ALA A 327 -13.99 -12.45 7.27
C ALA A 327 -13.16 -13.68 6.87
N ASN A 328 -13.36 -14.15 5.63
CA ASN A 328 -12.54 -15.20 5.03
C ASN A 328 -11.21 -14.65 4.52
N SER A 329 -11.18 -13.38 4.07
CA SER A 329 -9.97 -12.69 3.64
C SER A 329 -10.04 -11.20 3.93
N VAL A 330 -8.85 -10.60 4.11
CA VAL A 330 -8.70 -9.16 4.40
C VAL A 330 -7.57 -8.60 3.54
N ALA A 331 -7.81 -7.44 2.91
CA ALA A 331 -6.76 -6.61 2.32
C ALA A 331 -6.48 -5.42 3.25
N TRP A 332 -5.21 -5.20 3.60
CA TRP A 332 -4.81 -4.11 4.50
C TRP A 332 -3.54 -3.43 4.01
N ASN A 333 -3.56 -2.10 3.87
CA ASN A 333 -2.44 -1.32 3.34
C ASN A 333 -1.73 -0.50 4.42
N PRO A 334 -0.65 -0.99 5.03
CA PRO A 334 0.18 -0.20 5.95
C PRO A 334 0.73 1.11 5.35
N HIS A 335 0.88 1.18 4.01
CA HIS A 335 1.35 2.40 3.34
C HIS A 335 0.34 3.55 3.30
N LYS A 336 -0.92 3.31 3.74
CA LYS A 336 -1.92 4.36 3.89
C LYS A 336 -1.87 4.95 5.31
N MET A 337 -2.80 4.62 6.18
CA MET A 337 -2.92 5.17 7.53
C MET A 337 -1.66 5.00 8.38
N LEU A 338 -0.93 3.89 8.24
CA LEU A 338 0.24 3.63 9.08
C LEU A 338 1.52 4.29 8.56
N MET A 339 1.49 4.94 7.38
CA MET A 339 2.59 5.70 6.79
C MET A 339 3.86 4.89 6.45
N ALA A 340 3.75 3.58 6.29
CA ALA A 340 4.80 2.81 5.65
C ALA A 340 4.98 3.27 4.19
N GLY A 341 6.18 3.31 3.67
CA GLY A 341 6.43 3.78 2.30
C GLY A 341 5.70 2.95 1.24
N LEU A 342 5.18 3.61 0.21
CA LEU A 342 4.56 2.98 -0.96
C LEU A 342 5.56 2.07 -1.67
N GLN A 343 5.16 0.85 -2.07
CA GLN A 343 3.90 0.21 -1.71
C GLN A 343 4.11 -0.77 -0.55
N CYS A 344 3.08 -1.01 0.24
CA CYS A 344 3.10 -1.97 1.34
C CYS A 344 1.66 -2.43 1.58
N CYS A 345 1.28 -3.57 1.03
CA CYS A 345 -0.09 -4.09 1.03
C CYS A 345 -0.06 -5.56 1.39
N ALA A 346 -0.82 -5.95 2.41
CA ALA A 346 -1.01 -7.34 2.79
C ALA A 346 -2.37 -7.85 2.31
N PHE A 347 -2.37 -9.03 1.70
CA PHE A 347 -3.54 -9.86 1.49
C PHE A 347 -3.46 -11.05 2.43
N MET A 348 -4.49 -11.28 3.22
CA MET A 348 -4.52 -12.32 4.24
C MET A 348 -5.80 -13.15 4.10
N VAL A 349 -5.68 -14.45 4.36
CA VAL A 349 -6.80 -15.42 4.33
C VAL A 349 -6.88 -16.18 5.64
N ARG A 350 -8.09 -16.43 6.12
CA ARG A 350 -8.37 -17.25 7.31
C ARG A 350 -8.37 -18.73 6.93
N ASP A 351 -7.21 -19.21 6.48
CA ASP A 351 -7.00 -20.59 6.06
C ASP A 351 -5.61 -21.09 6.45
N LYS A 352 -5.53 -22.35 6.86
CA LYS A 352 -4.29 -23.05 7.20
C LYS A 352 -4.02 -24.26 6.31
N THR A 353 -4.83 -24.47 5.28
CA THR A 353 -4.75 -25.64 4.40
C THR A 353 -3.97 -25.36 3.12
N ASN A 354 -3.09 -24.35 3.14
CA ASN A 354 -2.32 -23.88 1.99
C ASN A 354 -3.19 -23.44 0.80
N LEU A 355 -4.34 -22.80 1.06
CA LEU A 355 -5.27 -22.38 0.03
C LEU A 355 -4.61 -21.45 -1.00
N LEU A 356 -3.74 -20.51 -0.56
CA LEU A 356 -3.00 -19.62 -1.46
C LEU A 356 -2.13 -20.44 -2.44
N GLN A 357 -1.36 -21.39 -1.93
CA GLN A 357 -0.51 -22.22 -2.76
C GLN A 357 -1.34 -23.11 -3.69
N ARG A 358 -2.38 -23.78 -3.20
CA ARG A 358 -3.26 -24.60 -4.05
C ARG A 358 -3.91 -23.79 -5.18
N CYS A 359 -4.30 -22.55 -4.89
CA CYS A 359 -4.90 -21.65 -5.88
C CYS A 359 -3.89 -21.20 -6.95
N HIS A 360 -2.67 -20.80 -6.56
CA HIS A 360 -1.75 -20.09 -7.43
C HIS A 360 -0.58 -20.93 -7.96
N SER A 361 -0.23 -22.05 -7.30
CA SER A 361 0.91 -22.87 -7.70
C SER A 361 0.83 -23.34 -9.14
N ALA A 362 1.92 -23.15 -9.88
CA ALA A 362 2.15 -23.71 -11.20
C ALA A 362 3.11 -24.92 -11.18
N GLN A 363 3.54 -25.37 -9.99
CA GLN A 363 4.43 -26.52 -9.78
C GLN A 363 5.75 -26.40 -10.58
N ALA A 364 6.36 -25.22 -10.59
CA ALA A 364 7.62 -24.97 -11.30
C ALA A 364 8.79 -25.68 -10.60
N SER A 365 9.02 -26.97 -10.96
CA SER A 365 10.01 -27.86 -10.32
C SER A 365 11.44 -27.31 -10.36
N TYR A 366 11.78 -26.47 -11.33
CA TYR A 366 13.10 -25.86 -11.43
C TYR A 366 13.35 -24.76 -10.37
N LEU A 367 12.31 -24.20 -9.75
CA LEU A 367 12.40 -23.22 -8.65
C LEU A 367 12.11 -23.85 -7.28
N PHE A 368 11.07 -24.69 -7.21
CA PHE A 368 10.54 -25.27 -5.96
C PHE A 368 10.92 -26.72 -5.80
N GLN A 369 12.23 -27.00 -5.86
CA GLN A 369 12.80 -28.33 -5.66
C GLN A 369 12.55 -28.80 -4.22
N GLN A 370 12.20 -30.08 -4.05
CA GLN A 370 11.86 -30.65 -2.74
C GLN A 370 13.09 -31.18 -1.97
N ASP A 371 14.23 -31.28 -2.64
CA ASP A 371 15.49 -31.83 -2.12
C ASP A 371 16.47 -30.74 -1.60
N LYS A 372 15.95 -29.56 -1.29
CA LYS A 372 16.74 -28.45 -0.71
C LYS A 372 17.22 -28.77 0.70
N PHE A 373 18.32 -28.14 1.12
CA PHE A 373 18.94 -28.33 2.44
C PHE A 373 18.20 -27.63 3.60
N TYR A 374 17.06 -27.00 3.33
CA TYR A 374 16.19 -26.33 4.30
C TYR A 374 14.72 -26.75 4.09
N ASP A 375 13.85 -26.40 5.03
CA ASP A 375 12.42 -26.64 4.94
C ASP A 375 11.80 -25.80 3.79
N VAL A 376 11.38 -26.48 2.73
CA VAL A 376 10.80 -25.85 1.53
C VAL A 376 9.46 -25.16 1.77
N SER A 377 8.83 -25.34 2.94
CA SER A 377 7.63 -24.59 3.31
C SER A 377 7.88 -23.08 3.43
N TYR A 378 9.14 -22.66 3.58
CA TYR A 378 9.54 -21.27 3.53
C TYR A 378 9.61 -20.67 2.12
N ASP A 379 9.49 -21.48 1.07
CA ASP A 379 9.45 -21.00 -0.32
C ASP A 379 8.03 -20.48 -0.66
N THR A 380 7.84 -19.18 -0.56
CA THR A 380 6.51 -18.57 -0.71
C THR A 380 6.13 -18.19 -2.14
N GLY A 381 7.01 -18.42 -3.13
CA GLY A 381 6.77 -18.02 -4.51
C GLY A 381 5.51 -18.64 -5.12
N ASP A 382 5.22 -19.89 -4.80
CA ASP A 382 4.01 -20.60 -5.27
C ASP A 382 2.70 -20.10 -4.63
N LYS A 383 2.76 -19.29 -3.57
CA LYS A 383 1.57 -18.61 -3.00
C LYS A 383 1.15 -17.38 -3.80
N SER A 384 1.99 -16.92 -4.74
CA SER A 384 1.86 -15.68 -5.48
C SER A 384 1.60 -15.90 -6.95
N ILE A 385 0.90 -14.97 -7.59
CA ILE A 385 0.82 -14.88 -9.05
C ILE A 385 2.10 -14.25 -9.67
N GLN A 386 3.01 -13.74 -8.84
CA GLN A 386 4.26 -13.14 -9.25
C GLN A 386 5.42 -14.12 -8.99
N CYS A 387 6.34 -14.25 -9.93
CA CYS A 387 7.61 -14.89 -9.66
C CYS A 387 8.50 -13.93 -8.84
N SER A 388 8.87 -12.78 -9.40
CA SER A 388 9.68 -11.80 -8.70
C SER A 388 8.80 -10.90 -7.82
N ARG A 389 9.06 -10.87 -6.51
CA ARG A 389 8.39 -10.02 -5.53
C ARG A 389 9.39 -9.19 -4.74
N LYS A 390 9.06 -7.90 -4.54
CA LYS A 390 9.83 -7.03 -3.66
C LYS A 390 9.53 -7.31 -2.18
N PRO A 391 10.52 -7.14 -1.27
CA PRO A 391 10.35 -7.36 0.17
C PRO A 391 9.64 -6.18 0.86
N ASP A 392 8.42 -5.88 0.43
CA ASP A 392 7.64 -4.72 0.93
C ASP A 392 7.31 -4.79 2.42
N ALA A 393 7.28 -5.99 3.00
CA ALA A 393 7.07 -6.19 4.43
C ALA A 393 8.25 -5.67 5.28
N PHE A 394 9.49 -5.73 4.77
CA PHE A 394 10.69 -5.41 5.56
C PHE A 394 10.71 -3.95 6.05
N LYS A 395 10.36 -2.99 5.19
CA LYS A 395 10.30 -1.57 5.59
C LYS A 395 9.25 -1.31 6.68
N PHE A 396 8.13 -2.05 6.66
CA PHE A 396 7.11 -1.98 7.69
C PHE A 396 7.55 -2.69 8.98
N TRP A 397 8.22 -3.83 8.85
CA TRP A 397 8.82 -4.53 9.98
C TRP A 397 9.84 -3.65 10.71
N LEU A 398 10.74 -2.98 9.99
CA LEU A 398 11.74 -2.10 10.58
C LEU A 398 11.09 -0.90 11.29
N MET A 399 10.09 -0.29 10.67
CA MET A 399 9.29 0.78 11.28
C MET A 399 8.59 0.28 12.54
N TRP A 400 7.96 -0.89 12.50
CA TRP A 400 7.27 -1.48 13.65
C TRP A 400 8.23 -1.80 14.79
N LYS A 401 9.42 -2.32 14.47
CA LYS A 401 10.49 -2.55 15.47
C LYS A 401 10.93 -1.25 16.16
N ALA A 402 10.98 -0.15 15.40
CA ALA A 402 11.42 1.15 15.93
C ALA A 402 10.38 1.82 16.84
N ILE A 403 9.11 1.88 16.43
CA ILE A 403 8.07 2.62 17.17
C ILE A 403 7.12 1.72 17.99
N GLY A 404 7.15 0.43 17.75
CA GLY A 404 6.29 -0.55 18.42
C GLY A 404 4.81 -0.45 18.06
N THR A 405 4.02 -1.38 18.56
CA THR A 405 2.55 -1.34 18.40
C THR A 405 1.95 -0.10 19.03
N LYS A 406 2.50 0.37 20.16
CA LYS A 406 2.05 1.58 20.84
C LYS A 406 2.26 2.83 20.00
N GLY A 407 3.41 2.98 19.36
CA GLY A 407 3.66 4.12 18.46
C GLY A 407 2.74 4.12 17.23
N LEU A 408 2.40 2.93 16.71
CA LEU A 408 1.39 2.81 15.65
C LEU A 408 -0.02 3.20 16.15
N GLU A 409 -0.42 2.77 17.35
CA GLU A 409 -1.67 3.19 18.01
C GLU A 409 -1.73 4.71 18.16
N GLU A 410 -0.70 5.34 18.72
CA GLU A 410 -0.62 6.79 18.91
C GLU A 410 -0.73 7.55 17.58
N ARG A 411 -0.11 7.04 16.51
CA ARG A 411 -0.19 7.62 15.16
C ARG A 411 -1.62 7.62 14.63
N VAL A 412 -2.35 6.52 14.79
CA VAL A 412 -3.75 6.39 14.38
C VAL A 412 -4.66 7.29 15.22
N ASP A 413 -4.50 7.26 16.55
CA ASP A 413 -5.28 8.11 17.47
C ASP A 413 -5.10 9.60 17.15
N ARG A 414 -3.86 10.02 16.87
CA ARG A 414 -3.55 11.40 16.49
C ARG A 414 -4.21 11.79 15.16
N ALA A 415 -4.16 10.92 14.14
CA ALA A 415 -4.77 11.21 12.84
C ALA A 415 -6.29 11.40 12.97
N LEU A 416 -6.97 10.55 13.74
CA LEU A 416 -8.40 10.68 14.01
C LEU A 416 -8.74 11.93 14.84
N ALA A 417 -7.91 12.27 15.82
CA ALA A 417 -8.09 13.51 16.60
C ALA A 417 -7.93 14.75 15.72
N MET A 418 -6.95 14.77 14.82
CA MET A 418 -6.74 15.88 13.87
C MET A 418 -7.92 16.01 12.89
N ALA A 419 -8.48 14.90 12.41
CA ALA A 419 -9.67 14.94 11.54
C ALA A 419 -10.88 15.53 12.26
N ARG A 420 -11.12 15.15 13.52
CA ARG A 420 -12.18 15.73 14.34
C ARG A 420 -11.94 17.23 14.60
N TYR A 421 -10.71 17.61 14.92
CA TYR A 421 -10.36 19.02 15.07
C TYR A 421 -10.65 19.82 13.78
N LEU A 422 -10.26 19.30 12.61
CA LEU A 422 -10.56 19.94 11.33
C LEU A 422 -12.07 20.07 11.10
N ALA A 423 -12.86 19.05 11.40
CA ALA A 423 -14.31 19.10 11.27
C ALA A 423 -14.92 20.20 12.14
N GLU A 424 -14.49 20.33 13.42
CA GLU A 424 -14.95 21.39 14.30
C GLU A 424 -14.51 22.80 13.82
N GLU A 425 -13.32 22.92 13.27
CA GLU A 425 -12.85 24.19 12.70
C GLU A 425 -13.63 24.59 11.43
N ILE A 426 -14.01 23.62 10.60
CA ILE A 426 -14.86 23.86 9.42
C ILE A 426 -16.23 24.40 9.82
N LYS A 427 -16.87 23.84 10.86
CA LYS A 427 -18.16 24.28 11.36
C LYS A 427 -18.19 25.72 11.84
N LYS A 428 -17.04 26.24 12.28
CA LYS A 428 -16.89 27.62 12.78
C LYS A 428 -16.67 28.67 11.68
N ARG A 429 -16.40 28.23 10.44
CA ARG A 429 -16.00 29.13 9.34
C ARG A 429 -17.14 29.36 8.36
N ASP A 430 -17.43 30.63 8.11
CA ASP A 430 -18.40 31.04 7.09
C ASP A 430 -17.99 30.54 5.70
N GLY A 431 -18.96 30.03 4.98
CA GLY A 431 -18.77 29.51 3.62
C GLY A 431 -18.20 28.11 3.58
N PHE A 432 -18.14 27.41 4.69
CA PHE A 432 -17.82 25.98 4.72
C PHE A 432 -18.98 25.17 5.31
N ARG A 433 -19.29 24.03 4.71
CA ARG A 433 -20.34 23.14 5.19
C ARG A 433 -19.85 21.69 5.10
N LEU A 434 -19.84 20.98 6.23
CA LEU A 434 -19.55 19.55 6.23
C LEU A 434 -20.59 18.80 5.40
N VAL A 435 -20.15 17.80 4.63
CA VAL A 435 -21.04 16.85 3.95
C VAL A 435 -21.72 15.97 5.00
N MET A 436 -20.94 15.49 5.96
CA MET A 436 -21.40 14.70 7.12
C MET A 436 -20.34 14.73 8.22
N GLU A 437 -20.71 14.31 9.42
CA GLU A 437 -19.75 14.04 10.48
C GLU A 437 -18.80 12.90 10.08
N PRO A 438 -17.47 13.12 10.13
CA PRO A 438 -16.51 12.10 9.72
C PRO A 438 -16.54 10.89 10.66
N GLU A 439 -16.64 9.71 10.11
CA GLU A 439 -16.51 8.47 10.87
C GLU A 439 -15.03 8.08 11.04
N TYR A 440 -14.21 8.41 10.05
CA TYR A 440 -12.78 8.15 10.03
C TYR A 440 -11.99 9.45 9.88
N THR A 441 -10.91 9.47 9.11
CA THR A 441 -10.10 10.67 8.89
C THR A 441 -10.49 11.46 7.64
N ASN A 442 -11.48 10.99 6.89
CA ASN A 442 -12.01 11.66 5.72
C ASN A 442 -12.96 12.78 6.13
N VAL A 443 -12.50 14.04 6.05
CA VAL A 443 -13.32 15.21 6.34
C VAL A 443 -13.80 15.81 5.02
N CYS A 444 -15.04 15.50 4.65
CA CYS A 444 -15.66 15.96 3.42
C CYS A 444 -16.47 17.23 3.67
N PHE A 445 -16.21 18.28 2.88
CA PHE A 445 -16.89 19.57 3.02
C PHE A 445 -17.08 20.28 1.68
N TRP A 446 -18.05 21.16 1.65
CA TRP A 446 -18.29 22.08 0.55
C TRP A 446 -17.72 23.44 0.92
N TYR A 447 -17.07 24.11 -0.05
CA TYR A 447 -16.82 25.52 0.00
C TYR A 447 -17.93 26.27 -0.74
N ILE A 448 -18.59 27.20 -0.05
CA ILE A 448 -19.67 28.04 -0.55
C ILE A 448 -19.13 29.45 -0.69
N PRO A 449 -18.87 29.93 -1.90
CA PRO A 449 -18.32 31.26 -2.11
C PRO A 449 -19.32 32.35 -1.67
N PRO A 450 -18.85 33.55 -1.32
CA PRO A 450 -19.71 34.63 -0.85
C PRO A 450 -20.92 34.90 -1.74
N SER A 451 -20.75 34.81 -3.06
CA SER A 451 -21.83 35.03 -4.05
C SER A 451 -22.99 34.01 -4.00
N LEU A 452 -22.82 32.90 -3.29
CA LEU A 452 -23.85 31.86 -3.17
C LEU A 452 -24.40 31.71 -1.75
N ARG A 453 -23.85 32.40 -0.75
CA ARG A 453 -24.22 32.19 0.68
C ARG A 453 -25.67 32.58 1.00
N ASP A 454 -26.22 33.57 0.30
CA ASP A 454 -27.60 34.05 0.46
C ASP A 454 -28.59 33.31 -0.44
N MET A 455 -28.13 32.36 -1.25
CA MET A 455 -28.96 31.58 -2.11
C MET A 455 -29.60 30.41 -1.35
N ALA A 456 -30.93 30.21 -1.49
CA ALA A 456 -31.61 29.11 -0.87
C ALA A 456 -31.13 27.75 -1.39
N ASP A 457 -31.06 26.75 -0.49
CA ASP A 457 -30.73 25.37 -0.84
C ASP A 457 -31.73 24.84 -1.88
N GLY A 458 -31.22 24.35 -2.99
CA GLY A 458 -32.01 23.80 -4.09
C GLY A 458 -31.13 23.29 -5.22
N PRO A 459 -31.74 22.68 -6.26
CA PRO A 459 -30.97 22.09 -7.37
C PRO A 459 -30.02 23.10 -8.04
N GLU A 460 -30.45 24.35 -8.24
CA GLU A 460 -29.64 25.39 -8.87
C GLU A 460 -28.48 25.84 -7.98
N PHE A 461 -28.69 25.93 -6.65
CA PHE A 461 -27.63 26.18 -5.68
C PHE A 461 -26.55 25.10 -5.75
N TRP A 462 -26.94 23.85 -5.64
CA TRP A 462 -26.00 22.74 -5.67
C TRP A 462 -25.27 22.59 -7.00
N LYS A 463 -25.94 22.89 -8.11
CA LYS A 463 -25.29 22.94 -9.43
C LYS A 463 -24.16 23.98 -9.48
N LYS A 464 -24.39 25.16 -8.90
CA LYS A 464 -23.37 26.24 -8.83
C LYS A 464 -22.23 25.87 -7.87
N VAL A 465 -22.53 25.34 -6.69
CA VAL A 465 -21.52 24.86 -5.72
C VAL A 465 -20.65 23.76 -6.35
N HIS A 466 -21.26 22.84 -7.09
CA HIS A 466 -20.53 21.79 -7.80
C HIS A 466 -19.60 22.36 -8.89
N ALA A 467 -20.07 23.33 -9.69
CA ALA A 467 -19.26 24.00 -10.69
C ALA A 467 -18.06 24.73 -10.07
N VAL A 468 -18.23 25.39 -8.90
CA VAL A 468 -17.14 26.01 -8.14
C VAL A 468 -16.14 24.95 -7.68
N SER A 469 -16.62 23.82 -7.16
CA SER A 469 -15.75 22.72 -6.71
C SER A 469 -14.94 22.12 -7.86
N GLN A 470 -15.53 22.02 -9.06
CA GLN A 470 -14.84 21.57 -10.26
C GLN A 470 -13.80 22.58 -10.76
N SER A 471 -14.12 23.87 -10.76
CA SER A 471 -13.21 24.93 -11.20
C SER A 471 -12.14 25.26 -10.16
N GLY A 472 -12.39 24.99 -8.89
CA GLY A 472 -11.47 25.21 -7.79
C GLY A 472 -10.28 24.23 -7.71
N HIS A 473 -10.30 23.14 -8.46
CA HIS A 473 -9.19 22.20 -8.52
C HIS A 473 -7.84 22.89 -8.84
N PRO A 474 -7.73 23.86 -9.76
CA PRO A 474 -6.51 24.67 -9.94
C PRO A 474 -6.29 25.74 -8.84
N LEU A 475 -7.37 26.23 -8.19
CA LEU A 475 -7.31 27.27 -7.17
C LEU A 475 -6.81 26.72 -5.82
N ILE A 476 -7.12 25.49 -5.47
CA ILE A 476 -6.60 24.84 -4.25
C ILE A 476 -5.07 24.73 -4.34
N TYR A 477 -4.51 24.40 -5.48
CA TYR A 477 -3.06 24.43 -5.69
C TYR A 477 -2.47 25.85 -5.69
N ARG A 478 -3.24 26.89 -6.05
CA ARG A 478 -2.80 28.31 -6.05
C ARG A 478 -2.94 28.97 -4.68
N THR A 479 -3.99 28.65 -3.93
CA THR A 479 -4.22 29.24 -2.58
C THR A 479 -3.35 28.63 -1.50
N LEU A 480 -2.90 27.38 -1.65
CA LEU A 480 -1.92 26.78 -0.74
C LEU A 480 -0.51 27.36 -0.91
N SER A 481 -0.27 28.17 -1.94
CA SER A 481 0.95 28.95 -2.11
C SER A 481 0.84 30.40 -1.60
N SER A 482 -0.28 30.78 -1.00
CA SER A 482 -0.48 32.08 -0.36
C SER A 482 -0.14 31.99 1.13
N PRO A 483 0.60 32.98 1.71
CA PRO A 483 1.01 32.93 3.11
C PRO A 483 -0.11 33.21 4.13
N PHE A 484 -1.39 33.07 3.74
CA PHE A 484 -2.57 33.30 4.58
C PHE A 484 -3.48 32.06 4.64
N LEU A 485 -2.98 30.99 5.28
CA LEU A 485 -3.80 29.96 5.93
C LEU A 485 -3.09 29.47 7.19
#